data_d0bd3dad97d0f837ab81d822453cd38b
#
_entry.id   d0bd3dad97d0f837ab81d822453cd38b
#
_cell.length_a   1.000
_cell.length_b   1.000
_cell.length_c   1.000
_cell.angle_alpha   90.00
_cell.angle_beta   90.00
_cell.angle_gamma   90.00
#
_symmetry.space_group_name_H-M   'P 1'
#
loop_
_entity.id
_entity.type
_entity.pdbx_description
1 polymer ?
#
loop_
_entity_poly.entity_id
_entity_poly.type
_entity_poly.pdbx_seq_one_letter_code
_entity_poly.pdbx_strand_id
1 'polypeptide(L)'
;MKRVDIKIGFNCNNKCKFCVQGNKREHYQNKSINEIKEALYKAKQNELTGVVFTGGEPCIHPNIIEAVRYAKELGFEYIQIQSNGRMFAYYDFCQKLILAGANEFSPALHSSQEQIHDFLTSNKGAFQQVVQGIKNLKKLNQYILTNTVITSRNYQDLPALAELFIDLSVDQFQFAFVHILGTAAENQDWLVPKKSEIMPFVKRGLDIGINAGKRVMTEAIPYCFMEGYEDYIAEKIMPETQVVDAEGVIESYSDYRWKLGKEKRKECENCRYFNICEGPWKEYLEIYGWEEFKIIK
;
A
#
# COMPACT_ATOMS: atom_id res chain seq x y z
N MET A 1 -17.54 4.23 -0.97
CA MET A 1 -17.17 3.26 0.08
C MET A 1 -16.41 4.00 1.17
N LYS A 2 -16.69 3.71 2.44
CA LYS A 2 -15.90 4.16 3.59
C LYS A 2 -15.32 2.94 4.28
N ARG A 3 -14.07 3.01 4.73
CA ARG A 3 -13.41 1.85 5.34
C ARG A 3 -12.58 2.21 6.57
N VAL A 4 -12.29 1.21 7.38
CA VAL A 4 -11.31 1.31 8.47
C VAL A 4 -10.05 0.50 8.10
N ASP A 5 -8.89 1.09 8.32
CA ASP A 5 -7.58 0.40 8.35
C ASP A 5 -7.23 0.13 9.82
N ILE A 6 -7.20 -1.12 10.21
CA ILE A 6 -6.87 -1.51 11.58
C ILE A 6 -5.47 -2.12 11.60
N LYS A 7 -4.55 -1.43 12.25
CA LYS A 7 -3.22 -1.98 12.56
C LYS A 7 -3.33 -2.92 13.76
N ILE A 8 -3.42 -4.21 13.46
CA ILE A 8 -3.66 -5.24 14.48
C ILE A 8 -2.41 -5.60 15.31
N GLY A 9 -1.26 -5.11 14.90
CA GLY A 9 0.02 -5.25 15.61
C GLY A 9 1.17 -4.82 14.69
N PHE A 10 2.38 -4.78 15.26
CA PHE A 10 3.57 -4.34 14.52
C PHE A 10 4.62 -5.44 14.31
N ASN A 11 4.40 -6.64 14.85
CA ASN A 11 5.23 -7.79 14.53
C ASN A 11 5.21 -8.07 13.04
N CYS A 12 6.37 -8.34 12.46
CA CYS A 12 6.52 -8.61 11.04
C CYS A 12 7.65 -9.63 10.81
N ASN A 13 7.44 -10.55 9.88
CA ASN A 13 8.45 -11.51 9.44
C ASN A 13 9.35 -10.98 8.31
N ASN A 14 9.23 -9.68 7.95
CA ASN A 14 10.16 -8.93 7.13
C ASN A 14 10.80 -7.78 7.94
N LYS A 15 11.92 -7.21 7.41
CA LYS A 15 12.59 -6.01 7.92
C LYS A 15 12.84 -5.05 6.75
N CYS A 16 11.74 -4.61 6.10
CA CYS A 16 11.82 -3.79 4.89
C CYS A 16 12.59 -2.50 5.13
N LYS A 17 13.49 -2.18 4.20
CA LYS A 17 14.34 -0.98 4.25
C LYS A 17 13.56 0.32 4.02
N PHE A 18 12.32 0.21 3.57
CA PHE A 18 11.39 1.32 3.30
C PHE A 18 10.15 1.30 4.21
N CYS A 19 10.19 0.58 5.35
CA CYS A 19 9.02 0.39 6.20
C CYS A 19 8.63 1.67 6.93
N VAL A 20 7.43 2.19 6.67
CA VAL A 20 6.89 3.38 7.35
C VAL A 20 6.59 3.14 8.84
N GLN A 21 6.40 1.88 9.25
CA GLN A 21 6.16 1.52 10.65
C GLN A 21 7.47 1.54 11.48
N GLY A 22 8.63 1.45 10.81
CA GLY A 22 9.95 1.58 11.43
C GLY A 22 10.09 0.74 12.70
N ASN A 23 10.42 1.43 13.78
CA ASN A 23 10.66 0.85 15.11
C ASN A 23 9.39 0.62 15.95
N LYS A 24 8.19 0.90 15.43
CA LYS A 24 6.93 0.65 16.18
C LYS A 24 6.83 -0.78 16.74
N ARG A 25 7.46 -1.75 16.04
CA ARG A 25 7.54 -3.15 16.52
C ARG A 25 8.30 -3.33 17.84
N GLU A 26 9.14 -2.37 18.21
CA GLU A 26 9.94 -2.39 19.43
C GLU A 26 9.17 -1.77 20.62
N HIS A 27 8.18 -0.93 20.32
CA HIS A 27 7.46 -0.14 21.30
C HIS A 27 6.03 -0.59 21.53
N TYR A 28 5.39 -1.24 20.52
CA TYR A 28 3.98 -1.60 20.59
C TYR A 28 3.78 -3.11 20.43
N GLN A 29 2.96 -3.68 21.30
CA GLN A 29 2.54 -5.06 21.25
C GLN A 29 1.44 -5.28 20.19
N ASN A 30 1.19 -6.54 19.84
CA ASN A 30 0.01 -6.90 19.08
C ASN A 30 -1.26 -6.57 19.88
N LYS A 31 -2.29 -6.06 19.21
CA LYS A 31 -3.61 -5.91 19.82
C LYS A 31 -4.17 -7.28 20.19
N SER A 32 -4.81 -7.37 21.34
CA SER A 32 -5.60 -8.54 21.71
C SER A 32 -6.80 -8.69 20.77
N ILE A 33 -7.37 -9.88 20.71
CA ILE A 33 -8.59 -10.11 19.92
C ILE A 33 -9.75 -9.20 20.36
N ASN A 34 -9.84 -8.89 21.66
CA ASN A 34 -10.89 -8.01 22.18
C ASN A 34 -10.70 -6.56 21.69
N GLU A 35 -9.48 -6.04 21.66
CA GLU A 35 -9.18 -4.71 21.10
C GLU A 35 -9.49 -4.64 19.60
N ILE A 36 -9.19 -5.72 18.86
CA ILE A 36 -9.53 -5.80 17.43
C ILE A 36 -11.04 -5.82 17.24
N LYS A 37 -11.77 -6.64 18.01
CA LYS A 37 -13.24 -6.71 17.96
C LYS A 37 -13.89 -5.37 18.32
N GLU A 38 -13.37 -4.68 19.33
CA GLU A 38 -13.87 -3.36 19.73
C GLU A 38 -13.66 -2.33 18.58
N ALA A 39 -12.49 -2.33 17.95
CA ALA A 39 -12.22 -1.44 16.81
C ALA A 39 -13.17 -1.73 15.63
N LEU A 40 -13.38 -3.00 15.30
CA LEU A 40 -14.33 -3.43 14.26
C LEU A 40 -15.76 -3.00 14.60
N TYR A 41 -16.20 -3.22 15.83
CA TYR A 41 -17.54 -2.83 16.29
C TYR A 41 -17.76 -1.32 16.18
N LYS A 42 -16.81 -0.50 16.68
CA LYS A 42 -16.86 0.96 16.56
C LYS A 42 -16.90 1.42 15.10
N ALA A 43 -16.08 0.83 14.25
CA ALA A 43 -16.09 1.13 12.81
C ALA A 43 -17.44 0.82 12.17
N LYS A 44 -18.08 -0.27 12.56
CA LYS A 44 -19.42 -0.62 12.06
C LYS A 44 -20.50 0.33 12.56
N GLN A 45 -20.43 0.81 13.82
CA GLN A 45 -21.31 1.84 14.35
C GLN A 45 -21.18 3.16 13.58
N ASN A 46 -20.01 3.46 13.04
CA ASN A 46 -19.75 4.60 12.15
C ASN A 46 -20.11 4.33 10.68
N GLU A 47 -20.90 3.29 10.41
CA GLU A 47 -21.41 2.91 9.08
C GLU A 47 -20.29 2.62 8.05
N LEU A 48 -19.10 2.24 8.50
CA LEU A 48 -18.03 1.84 7.59
C LEU A 48 -18.36 0.47 6.98
N THR A 49 -18.21 0.35 5.66
CA THR A 49 -18.56 -0.87 4.91
C THR A 49 -17.37 -1.75 4.58
N GLY A 50 -16.15 -1.21 4.68
CA GLY A 50 -14.92 -1.94 4.43
C GLY A 50 -13.98 -1.97 5.63
N VAL A 51 -13.20 -3.04 5.76
CA VAL A 51 -12.09 -3.16 6.69
C VAL A 51 -10.83 -3.63 5.98
N VAL A 52 -9.70 -3.03 6.35
CA VAL A 52 -8.36 -3.46 5.94
C VAL A 52 -7.59 -3.87 7.18
N PHE A 53 -7.11 -5.10 7.23
CA PHE A 53 -6.19 -5.54 8.27
C PHE A 53 -4.76 -5.26 7.83
N THR A 54 -4.04 -4.45 8.62
CA THR A 54 -2.67 -3.98 8.36
C THR A 54 -1.81 -3.98 9.63
N GLY A 55 -0.71 -3.24 9.59
CA GLY A 55 0.21 -3.03 10.70
C GLY A 55 1.63 -3.41 10.31
N GLY A 56 2.25 -4.35 11.03
CA GLY A 56 3.46 -5.07 10.62
C GLY A 56 3.09 -6.09 9.54
N GLU A 57 2.87 -7.35 9.95
CA GLU A 57 2.34 -8.38 9.06
C GLU A 57 1.09 -9.01 9.70
N PRO A 58 -0.11 -8.71 9.20
CA PRO A 58 -1.34 -9.21 9.81
C PRO A 58 -1.48 -10.74 9.73
N CYS A 59 -0.90 -11.37 8.70
CA CYS A 59 -1.01 -12.82 8.51
C CYS A 59 -0.21 -13.67 9.52
N ILE A 60 0.68 -13.07 10.31
CA ILE A 60 1.35 -13.77 11.43
C ILE A 60 0.69 -13.45 12.77
N HIS A 61 -0.36 -12.63 12.80
CA HIS A 61 -1.09 -12.37 14.02
C HIS A 61 -1.89 -13.61 14.43
N PRO A 62 -1.80 -14.09 15.70
CA PRO A 62 -2.40 -15.37 16.11
C PRO A 62 -3.93 -15.41 15.94
N ASN A 63 -4.58 -14.25 16.01
CA ASN A 63 -6.03 -14.13 15.94
C ASN A 63 -6.56 -13.63 14.60
N ILE A 64 -5.76 -13.57 13.52
CA ILE A 64 -6.20 -12.99 12.24
C ILE A 64 -7.46 -13.69 11.69
N ILE A 65 -7.53 -15.02 11.76
CA ILE A 65 -8.69 -15.77 11.27
C ILE A 65 -9.96 -15.42 12.07
N GLU A 66 -9.84 -15.28 13.39
CA GLU A 66 -10.96 -14.88 14.24
C GLU A 66 -11.39 -13.43 13.97
N ALA A 67 -10.44 -12.52 13.80
CA ALA A 67 -10.71 -11.13 13.48
C ALA A 67 -11.46 -10.98 12.14
N VAL A 68 -11.02 -11.71 11.11
CA VAL A 68 -11.68 -11.76 9.80
C VAL A 68 -13.10 -12.31 9.90
N ARG A 69 -13.30 -13.39 10.65
CA ARG A 69 -14.63 -13.98 10.87
C ARG A 69 -15.55 -13.00 11.57
N TYR A 70 -15.09 -12.34 12.60
CA TYR A 70 -15.87 -11.34 13.33
C TYR A 70 -16.23 -10.12 12.44
N ALA A 71 -15.33 -9.68 11.59
CA ALA A 71 -15.64 -8.64 10.60
C ALA A 71 -16.77 -9.11 9.64
N LYS A 72 -16.73 -10.36 9.18
CA LYS A 72 -17.80 -10.94 8.36
C LYS A 72 -19.13 -11.01 9.11
N GLU A 73 -19.13 -11.44 10.36
CA GLU A 73 -20.32 -11.51 11.22
C GLU A 73 -20.95 -10.12 11.46
N LEU A 74 -20.13 -9.06 11.59
CA LEU A 74 -20.59 -7.68 11.66
C LEU A 74 -21.15 -7.14 10.33
N GLY A 75 -21.03 -7.89 9.22
CA GLY A 75 -21.54 -7.50 7.91
C GLY A 75 -20.64 -6.47 7.18
N PHE A 76 -19.32 -6.53 7.36
CA PHE A 76 -18.42 -5.82 6.45
C PHE A 76 -18.49 -6.44 5.05
N GLU A 77 -18.67 -5.60 4.03
CA GLU A 77 -18.78 -6.02 2.63
C GLU A 77 -17.41 -6.31 2.02
N TYR A 78 -16.41 -5.49 2.38
CA TYR A 78 -15.04 -5.58 1.92
C TYR A 78 -14.13 -5.88 3.11
N ILE A 79 -13.48 -7.03 3.07
CA ILE A 79 -12.56 -7.51 4.11
C ILE A 79 -11.22 -7.77 3.44
N GLN A 80 -10.35 -6.77 3.49
CA GLN A 80 -9.05 -6.78 2.82
C GLN A 80 -7.93 -7.20 3.77
N ILE A 81 -7.02 -8.04 3.28
CA ILE A 81 -5.77 -8.37 3.96
C ILE A 81 -4.62 -7.71 3.19
N GLN A 82 -4.03 -6.66 3.76
CA GLN A 82 -2.83 -6.03 3.22
C GLN A 82 -1.60 -6.64 3.88
N SER A 83 -0.83 -7.39 3.13
CA SER A 83 0.19 -8.30 3.63
C SER A 83 1.48 -8.20 2.82
N ASN A 84 2.60 -8.58 3.43
CA ASN A 84 3.84 -8.84 2.69
C ASN A 84 3.73 -10.09 1.78
N GLY A 85 2.61 -10.81 1.81
CA GLY A 85 2.26 -11.89 0.91
C GLY A 85 2.89 -13.25 1.22
N ARG A 86 3.86 -13.33 2.14
CA ARG A 86 4.63 -14.55 2.39
C ARG A 86 3.79 -15.70 2.93
N MET A 87 2.84 -15.41 3.82
CA MET A 87 1.96 -16.43 4.40
C MET A 87 0.97 -17.00 3.38
N PHE A 88 0.69 -16.29 2.29
CA PHE A 88 -0.14 -16.81 1.21
C PHE A 88 0.53 -17.94 0.39
N ALA A 89 1.84 -18.16 0.55
CA ALA A 89 2.50 -19.34 0.02
C ALA A 89 1.92 -20.66 0.56
N TYR A 90 1.28 -20.61 1.72
CA TYR A 90 0.61 -21.77 2.31
C TYR A 90 -0.86 -21.81 1.86
N TYR A 91 -1.18 -22.73 0.99
CA TYR A 91 -2.49 -22.86 0.36
C TYR A 91 -3.64 -22.98 1.38
N ASP A 92 -3.47 -23.84 2.40
CA ASP A 92 -4.46 -24.05 3.46
C ASP A 92 -4.70 -22.79 4.30
N PHE A 93 -3.68 -21.94 4.45
CA PHE A 93 -3.85 -20.66 5.14
C PHE A 93 -4.72 -19.69 4.31
N CYS A 94 -4.51 -19.63 2.99
CA CYS A 94 -5.38 -18.85 2.10
C CYS A 94 -6.83 -19.34 2.20
N GLN A 95 -7.07 -20.66 2.14
CA GLN A 95 -8.41 -21.22 2.30
C GLN A 95 -9.07 -20.84 3.63
N LYS A 96 -8.32 -20.88 4.74
CA LYS A 96 -8.84 -20.49 6.06
C LYS A 96 -9.26 -19.01 6.11
N LEU A 97 -8.48 -18.09 5.51
CA LEU A 97 -8.81 -16.67 5.44
C LEU A 97 -10.08 -16.44 4.61
N ILE A 98 -10.18 -17.09 3.44
CA ILE A 98 -11.34 -17.00 2.55
C ILE A 98 -12.60 -17.52 3.21
N LEU A 99 -12.53 -18.69 3.85
CA LEU A 99 -13.65 -19.29 4.60
C LEU A 99 -14.08 -18.41 5.78
N ALA A 100 -13.13 -17.70 6.41
CA ALA A 100 -13.45 -16.76 7.47
C ALA A 100 -14.15 -15.49 6.93
N GLY A 101 -14.01 -15.16 5.63
CA GLY A 101 -14.70 -14.05 5.00
C GLY A 101 -13.82 -13.00 4.32
N ALA A 102 -12.48 -13.17 4.30
CA ALA A 102 -11.61 -12.30 3.52
C ALA A 102 -11.94 -12.43 2.02
N ASN A 103 -12.09 -11.30 1.33
CA ASN A 103 -12.50 -11.26 -0.08
C ASN A 103 -11.67 -10.30 -0.94
N GLU A 104 -10.71 -9.58 -0.34
CA GLU A 104 -9.71 -8.80 -1.04
C GLU A 104 -8.31 -9.09 -0.48
N PHE A 105 -7.34 -9.33 -1.34
CA PHE A 105 -5.98 -9.65 -0.95
C PHE A 105 -4.99 -8.69 -1.60
N SER A 106 -4.16 -8.05 -0.76
CA SER A 106 -3.17 -7.08 -1.21
C SER A 106 -1.75 -7.52 -0.83
N PRO A 107 -1.19 -8.55 -1.53
CA PRO A 107 0.21 -8.92 -1.34
C PRO A 107 1.14 -7.85 -1.92
N ALA A 108 2.21 -7.50 -1.20
CA ALA A 108 3.20 -6.54 -1.65
C ALA A 108 4.34 -7.24 -2.38
N LEU A 109 4.58 -6.86 -3.65
CA LEU A 109 5.71 -7.33 -4.44
C LEU A 109 6.46 -6.12 -5.01
N HIS A 110 7.78 -6.03 -4.76
CA HIS A 110 8.54 -4.79 -4.98
C HIS A 110 9.52 -4.85 -6.16
N SER A 111 9.68 -6.00 -6.80
CA SER A 111 10.51 -6.18 -8.00
C SER A 111 10.12 -7.47 -8.72
N SER A 112 10.39 -7.54 -10.02
CA SER A 112 10.35 -8.77 -10.80
C SER A 112 11.57 -9.66 -10.55
N GLN A 113 12.61 -9.10 -9.92
CA GLN A 113 13.86 -9.75 -9.62
C GLN A 113 13.93 -10.14 -8.13
N GLU A 114 14.16 -11.45 -7.89
CA GLU A 114 14.25 -12.00 -6.54
C GLU A 114 15.27 -11.25 -5.67
N GLN A 115 16.45 -10.97 -6.23
CA GLN A 115 17.54 -10.33 -5.50
C GLN A 115 17.17 -8.92 -5.00
N ILE A 116 16.43 -8.16 -5.81
CA ILE A 116 16.01 -6.80 -5.47
C ILE A 116 14.88 -6.85 -4.44
N HIS A 117 13.89 -7.71 -4.64
CA HIS A 117 12.78 -7.86 -3.68
C HIS A 117 13.29 -8.32 -2.31
N ASP A 118 14.11 -9.36 -2.27
CA ASP A 118 14.66 -9.92 -1.03
C ASP A 118 15.59 -8.92 -0.31
N PHE A 119 16.37 -8.15 -1.06
CA PHE A 119 17.18 -7.06 -0.51
C PHE A 119 16.29 -5.98 0.13
N LEU A 120 15.26 -5.51 -0.55
CA LEU A 120 14.36 -4.46 -0.06
C LEU A 120 13.56 -4.91 1.16
N THR A 121 13.14 -6.16 1.20
CA THR A 121 12.38 -6.75 2.32
C THR A 121 13.28 -7.27 3.44
N SER A 122 14.60 -7.30 3.21
CA SER A 122 15.63 -7.87 4.10
C SER A 122 15.29 -9.32 4.49
N ASN A 123 14.80 -10.11 3.54
CA ASN A 123 14.41 -11.49 3.78
C ASN A 123 14.61 -12.36 2.55
N LYS A 124 15.60 -13.26 2.61
CA LYS A 124 15.90 -14.22 1.54
C LYS A 124 14.75 -15.19 1.33
N GLY A 125 14.33 -15.37 0.07
CA GLY A 125 13.22 -16.24 -0.33
C GLY A 125 11.83 -15.59 -0.19
N ALA A 126 11.75 -14.31 0.22
CA ALA A 126 10.48 -13.59 0.30
C ALA A 126 9.82 -13.48 -1.07
N PHE A 127 10.59 -13.21 -2.14
CA PHE A 127 10.08 -13.15 -3.52
C PHE A 127 9.34 -14.43 -3.91
N GLN A 128 9.98 -15.58 -3.73
CA GLN A 128 9.40 -16.88 -4.10
C GLN A 128 8.10 -17.15 -3.30
N GLN A 129 8.08 -16.80 -2.03
CA GLN A 129 6.90 -16.96 -1.19
C GLN A 129 5.74 -16.07 -1.67
N VAL A 130 6.00 -14.79 -2.00
CA VAL A 130 4.95 -13.87 -2.49
C VAL A 130 4.42 -14.34 -3.83
N VAL A 131 5.28 -14.69 -4.79
CA VAL A 131 4.88 -15.21 -6.10
C VAL A 131 4.02 -16.47 -5.95
N GLN A 132 4.44 -17.40 -5.08
CA GLN A 132 3.64 -18.60 -4.81
C GLN A 132 2.30 -18.22 -4.15
N GLY A 133 2.29 -17.24 -3.25
CA GLY A 133 1.09 -16.73 -2.59
C GLY A 133 0.08 -16.16 -3.60
N ILE A 134 0.53 -15.35 -4.54
CA ILE A 134 -0.31 -14.82 -5.62
C ILE A 134 -0.91 -15.97 -6.44
N LYS A 135 -0.09 -16.95 -6.83
CA LYS A 135 -0.58 -18.13 -7.56
C LYS A 135 -1.64 -18.92 -6.79
N ASN A 136 -1.45 -19.10 -5.49
CA ASN A 136 -2.41 -19.79 -4.63
C ASN A 136 -3.74 -19.03 -4.54
N LEU A 137 -3.70 -17.72 -4.32
CA LEU A 137 -4.91 -16.88 -4.28
C LEU A 137 -5.63 -16.86 -5.63
N LYS A 138 -4.93 -16.79 -6.77
CA LYS A 138 -5.55 -16.90 -8.09
C LYS A 138 -6.19 -18.26 -8.33
N LYS A 139 -5.56 -19.34 -7.87
CA LYS A 139 -6.13 -20.69 -7.90
C LYS A 139 -7.45 -20.80 -7.12
N LEU A 140 -7.60 -19.98 -6.07
CA LEU A 140 -8.79 -19.86 -5.24
C LEU A 140 -9.75 -18.78 -5.75
N ASN A 141 -9.57 -18.26 -6.97
CA ASN A 141 -10.39 -17.24 -7.63
C ASN A 141 -10.53 -15.95 -6.83
N GLN A 142 -9.48 -15.53 -6.11
CA GLN A 142 -9.52 -14.31 -5.34
C GLN A 142 -9.13 -13.08 -6.17
N TYR A 143 -9.72 -11.93 -5.80
CA TYR A 143 -9.32 -10.63 -6.32
C TYR A 143 -8.00 -10.19 -5.65
N ILE A 144 -7.01 -9.86 -6.47
CA ILE A 144 -5.69 -9.47 -6.00
C ILE A 144 -5.36 -8.07 -6.48
N LEU A 145 -5.06 -7.19 -5.54
CA LEU A 145 -4.44 -5.91 -5.81
C LEU A 145 -3.05 -5.86 -5.18
N THR A 146 -2.02 -5.68 -5.97
CA THR A 146 -0.64 -5.59 -5.46
C THR A 146 -0.23 -4.15 -5.23
N ASN A 147 0.58 -3.93 -4.18
CA ASN A 147 1.23 -2.65 -3.94
C ASN A 147 2.74 -2.78 -4.05
N THR A 148 3.35 -1.89 -4.85
CA THR A 148 4.80 -1.78 -5.02
C THR A 148 5.26 -0.44 -4.51
N VAL A 149 6.11 -0.43 -3.48
CA VAL A 149 6.80 0.79 -3.04
C VAL A 149 7.95 1.08 -3.98
N ILE A 150 7.93 2.26 -4.62
CA ILE A 150 8.98 2.72 -5.53
C ILE A 150 10.15 3.24 -4.70
N THR A 151 11.35 2.76 -5.03
CA THR A 151 12.63 3.15 -4.42
C THR A 151 13.69 3.30 -5.50
N SER A 152 14.86 3.85 -5.16
CA SER A 152 16.01 3.92 -6.08
C SER A 152 16.52 2.57 -6.54
N ARG A 153 16.14 1.47 -5.87
CA ARG A 153 16.61 0.12 -6.19
C ARG A 153 15.73 -0.65 -7.17
N ASN A 154 14.45 -0.23 -7.30
CA ASN A 154 13.50 -0.99 -8.10
C ASN A 154 12.76 -0.18 -9.18
N TYR A 155 12.90 1.16 -9.23
CA TYR A 155 12.09 1.94 -10.18
C TYR A 155 12.35 1.58 -11.65
N GLN A 156 13.57 1.19 -12.01
CA GLN A 156 13.91 0.78 -13.38
C GLN A 156 13.26 -0.57 -13.75
N ASP A 157 12.91 -1.38 -12.76
CA ASP A 157 12.30 -2.70 -12.92
C ASP A 157 10.75 -2.64 -13.00
N LEU A 158 10.13 -1.48 -12.79
CA LEU A 158 8.66 -1.36 -12.78
C LEU A 158 7.98 -1.86 -14.06
N PRO A 159 8.54 -1.65 -15.28
CA PRO A 159 7.95 -2.23 -16.49
C PRO A 159 7.97 -3.77 -16.46
N ALA A 160 9.10 -4.39 -16.12
CA ALA A 160 9.20 -5.86 -16.03
C ALA A 160 8.33 -6.42 -14.89
N LEU A 161 8.19 -5.67 -13.80
CA LEU A 161 7.27 -6.04 -12.72
C LEU A 161 5.81 -5.98 -13.17
N ALA A 162 5.43 -5.01 -13.99
CA ALA A 162 4.09 -4.94 -14.59
C ALA A 162 3.81 -6.17 -15.47
N GLU A 163 4.79 -6.59 -16.30
CA GLU A 163 4.69 -7.83 -17.09
C GLU A 163 4.50 -9.05 -16.17
N LEU A 164 5.28 -9.16 -15.10
CA LEU A 164 5.14 -10.24 -14.12
C LEU A 164 3.74 -10.26 -13.47
N PHE A 165 3.16 -9.09 -13.14
CA PHE A 165 1.80 -9.01 -12.61
C PHE A 165 0.75 -9.52 -13.60
N ILE A 166 0.94 -9.28 -14.90
CA ILE A 166 0.05 -9.80 -15.94
C ILE A 166 0.18 -11.32 -16.02
N ASP A 167 1.40 -11.86 -16.04
CA ASP A 167 1.67 -13.31 -16.07
C ASP A 167 1.07 -14.02 -14.84
N LEU A 168 1.12 -13.38 -13.68
CA LEU A 168 0.53 -13.87 -12.44
C LEU A 168 -1.00 -13.64 -12.36
N SER A 169 -1.60 -13.07 -13.40
CA SER A 169 -3.04 -12.78 -13.47
C SER A 169 -3.54 -11.86 -12.33
N VAL A 170 -2.70 -10.95 -11.84
CA VAL A 170 -3.10 -9.93 -10.86
C VAL A 170 -4.20 -9.07 -11.46
N ASP A 171 -5.22 -8.71 -10.67
CA ASP A 171 -6.38 -7.95 -11.16
C ASP A 171 -6.11 -6.45 -11.18
N GLN A 172 -5.40 -5.97 -10.16
CA GLN A 172 -5.01 -4.57 -10.01
C GLN A 172 -3.60 -4.47 -9.44
N PHE A 173 -2.82 -3.48 -9.90
CA PHE A 173 -1.55 -3.14 -9.24
C PHE A 173 -1.36 -1.64 -9.09
N GLN A 174 -0.60 -1.27 -8.07
CA GLN A 174 -0.32 0.11 -7.72
C GLN A 174 1.18 0.32 -7.53
N PHE A 175 1.69 1.41 -8.09
CA PHE A 175 3.03 1.94 -7.86
C PHE A 175 2.95 3.10 -6.87
N ALA A 176 3.33 2.88 -5.63
CA ALA A 176 3.31 3.88 -4.57
C ALA A 176 4.71 4.49 -4.36
N PHE A 177 4.82 5.80 -4.45
CA PHE A 177 6.08 6.46 -4.12
C PHE A 177 6.38 6.28 -2.63
N VAL A 178 7.63 5.98 -2.29
CA VAL A 178 8.04 5.74 -0.92
C VAL A 178 7.66 6.91 0.01
N HIS A 179 7.03 6.60 1.13
CA HIS A 179 6.77 7.55 2.19
C HIS A 179 7.96 7.54 3.16
N ILE A 180 8.58 8.70 3.38
CA ILE A 180 9.88 8.83 4.04
C ILE A 180 9.69 8.91 5.55
N LEU A 181 9.13 7.85 6.12
CA LEU A 181 8.93 7.68 7.57
C LEU A 181 9.54 6.35 8.04
N GLY A 182 9.78 6.22 9.32
CA GLY A 182 10.32 5.01 9.91
C GLY A 182 11.65 4.59 9.29
N THR A 183 11.80 3.32 8.91
CA THR A 183 13.05 2.81 8.30
C THR A 183 13.34 3.45 6.94
N ALA A 184 12.33 3.96 6.22
CA ALA A 184 12.57 4.71 4.98
C ALA A 184 13.31 6.03 5.26
N ALA A 185 13.00 6.72 6.35
CA ALA A 185 13.72 7.92 6.77
C ALA A 185 15.16 7.62 7.18
N GLU A 186 15.41 6.51 7.87
CA GLU A 186 16.75 6.06 8.22
C GLU A 186 17.63 5.75 6.99
N ASN A 187 17.01 5.36 5.88
CA ASN A 187 17.68 4.97 4.64
C ASN A 187 17.54 6.00 3.51
N GLN A 188 17.01 7.19 3.78
CA GLN A 188 16.58 8.15 2.75
C GLN A 188 17.67 8.51 1.73
N ASP A 189 18.91 8.61 2.13
CA ASP A 189 20.03 9.06 1.28
C ASP A 189 20.26 8.18 0.04
N TRP A 190 19.97 6.89 0.16
CA TRP A 190 20.16 5.93 -0.94
C TRP A 190 18.86 5.29 -1.43
N LEU A 191 17.76 5.46 -0.69
CA LEU A 191 16.49 4.78 -0.94
C LEU A 191 15.52 5.62 -1.78
N VAL A 192 15.52 6.94 -1.56
CA VAL A 192 14.53 7.85 -2.15
C VAL A 192 15.02 8.36 -3.50
N PRO A 193 14.35 8.04 -4.62
CA PRO A 193 14.72 8.58 -5.94
C PRO A 193 14.07 9.95 -6.16
N LYS A 194 14.58 10.73 -7.12
CA LYS A 194 13.84 11.89 -7.63
C LYS A 194 12.60 11.45 -8.40
N LYS A 195 11.50 12.19 -8.24
CA LYS A 195 10.25 11.87 -8.96
C LYS A 195 10.43 11.97 -10.48
N SER A 196 11.17 12.97 -10.96
CA SER A 196 11.46 13.11 -12.39
C SER A 196 12.21 11.92 -12.98
N GLU A 197 13.08 11.26 -12.21
CA GLU A 197 13.86 10.10 -12.67
C GLU A 197 13.00 8.84 -12.83
N ILE A 198 12.02 8.65 -11.95
CA ILE A 198 11.20 7.44 -11.98
C ILE A 198 10.10 7.48 -13.04
N MET A 199 9.64 8.68 -13.45
CA MET A 199 8.44 8.81 -14.28
C MET A 199 8.47 8.06 -15.61
N PRO A 200 9.59 8.01 -16.37
CA PRO A 200 9.62 7.21 -17.59
C PRO A 200 9.29 5.71 -17.35
N PHE A 201 9.74 5.16 -16.24
CA PHE A 201 9.52 3.76 -15.87
C PHE A 201 8.12 3.53 -15.29
N VAL A 202 7.64 4.46 -14.47
CA VAL A 202 6.27 4.44 -13.94
C VAL A 202 5.27 4.46 -15.09
N LYS A 203 5.36 5.44 -16.01
CA LYS A 203 4.45 5.55 -17.15
C LYS A 203 4.49 4.31 -18.04
N ARG A 204 5.69 3.80 -18.36
CA ARG A 204 5.83 2.56 -19.13
C ARG A 204 5.19 1.36 -18.41
N GLY A 205 5.35 1.23 -17.09
CA GLY A 205 4.70 0.16 -16.32
C GLY A 205 3.18 0.29 -16.31
N LEU A 206 2.65 1.54 -16.23
CA LEU A 206 1.21 1.80 -16.37
C LEU A 206 0.71 1.40 -17.76
N ASP A 207 1.40 1.80 -18.84
CA ASP A 207 1.02 1.47 -20.23
C ASP A 207 0.92 -0.04 -20.44
N ILE A 208 1.86 -0.82 -19.90
CA ILE A 208 1.84 -2.28 -19.97
C ILE A 208 0.56 -2.82 -19.32
N GLY A 209 0.22 -2.34 -18.13
CA GLY A 209 -0.99 -2.77 -17.43
C GLY A 209 -2.28 -2.31 -18.12
N ILE A 210 -2.33 -1.08 -18.60
CA ILE A 210 -3.46 -0.51 -19.35
C ILE A 210 -3.73 -1.34 -20.61
N ASN A 211 -2.68 -1.61 -21.40
CA ASN A 211 -2.79 -2.39 -22.64
C ASN A 211 -3.24 -3.84 -22.37
N ALA A 212 -2.94 -4.38 -21.20
CA ALA A 212 -3.42 -5.69 -20.76
C ALA A 212 -4.81 -5.66 -20.10
N GLY A 213 -5.50 -4.52 -20.10
CA GLY A 213 -6.84 -4.36 -19.49
C GLY A 213 -6.84 -4.47 -17.97
N LYS A 214 -5.71 -4.23 -17.30
CA LYS A 214 -5.60 -4.27 -15.84
C LYS A 214 -5.96 -2.92 -15.23
N ARG A 215 -6.47 -2.94 -14.02
CA ARG A 215 -6.62 -1.73 -13.22
C ARG A 215 -5.26 -1.33 -12.65
N VAL A 216 -4.78 -0.15 -13.01
CA VAL A 216 -3.45 0.32 -12.61
C VAL A 216 -3.56 1.68 -11.93
N MET A 217 -2.70 1.94 -10.94
CA MET A 217 -2.71 3.16 -10.16
C MET A 217 -1.30 3.59 -9.78
N THR A 218 -1.16 4.89 -9.50
CA THR A 218 -0.02 5.43 -8.75
C THR A 218 -0.51 6.06 -7.45
N GLU A 219 0.35 6.08 -6.44
CA GLU A 219 0.10 6.77 -5.17
C GLU A 219 1.28 7.67 -4.81
N ALA A 220 1.00 8.81 -4.20
CA ALA A 220 1.98 9.82 -3.76
C ALA A 220 2.85 10.39 -4.88
N ILE A 221 2.31 10.42 -6.11
CA ILE A 221 2.91 11.10 -7.27
C ILE A 221 1.99 12.25 -7.66
N PRO A 222 2.41 13.53 -7.49
CA PRO A 222 1.60 14.69 -7.81
C PRO A 222 1.23 14.80 -9.29
N TYR A 223 0.10 15.45 -9.58
CA TYR A 223 -0.45 15.63 -10.93
C TYR A 223 0.54 16.19 -11.93
N CYS A 224 1.46 17.07 -11.50
CA CYS A 224 2.47 17.67 -12.40
C CYS A 224 3.48 16.67 -12.99
N PHE A 225 3.55 15.45 -12.47
CA PHE A 225 4.32 14.34 -13.03
C PHE A 225 3.46 13.38 -13.86
N MET A 226 2.13 13.47 -13.71
CA MET A 226 1.17 12.50 -14.26
C MET A 226 0.42 13.04 -15.49
N GLU A 227 0.95 14.06 -16.17
CA GLU A 227 0.33 14.59 -17.38
C GLU A 227 0.09 13.48 -18.42
N GLY A 228 -1.18 13.36 -18.86
CA GLY A 228 -1.67 12.27 -19.70
C GLY A 228 -2.00 10.97 -18.97
N TYR A 229 -1.81 10.91 -17.65
CA TYR A 229 -2.09 9.75 -16.79
C TYR A 229 -2.89 10.13 -15.53
N GLU A 230 -3.62 11.22 -15.56
CA GLU A 230 -4.34 11.78 -14.41
C GLU A 230 -5.43 10.84 -13.85
N ASP A 231 -5.96 9.96 -14.69
CA ASP A 231 -6.98 8.98 -14.29
C ASP A 231 -6.40 7.80 -13.49
N TYR A 232 -5.08 7.68 -13.47
CA TYR A 232 -4.36 6.60 -12.75
C TYR A 232 -3.77 7.06 -11.41
N ILE A 233 -4.20 8.20 -10.89
CA ILE A 233 -3.82 8.72 -9.57
C ILE A 233 -4.79 8.13 -8.54
N ALA A 234 -4.28 7.32 -7.62
CA ALA A 234 -5.10 6.59 -6.64
C ALA A 234 -5.85 7.52 -5.68
N GLU A 235 -5.25 8.64 -5.29
CA GLU A 235 -5.84 9.63 -4.38
C GLU A 235 -7.20 10.15 -4.87
N LYS A 236 -7.43 10.15 -6.20
CA LYS A 236 -8.70 10.55 -6.82
C LYS A 236 -9.87 9.62 -6.46
N ILE A 237 -9.57 8.35 -6.21
CA ILE A 237 -10.58 7.28 -6.05
C ILE A 237 -10.41 6.47 -4.77
N MET A 238 -9.40 6.76 -3.97
CA MET A 238 -9.21 6.09 -2.68
C MET A 238 -10.47 6.23 -1.81
N PRO A 239 -10.93 5.12 -1.20
CA PRO A 239 -11.99 5.20 -0.22
C PRO A 239 -11.61 6.11 0.95
N GLU A 240 -12.60 6.82 1.49
CA GLU A 240 -12.42 7.51 2.78
C GLU A 240 -12.05 6.47 3.85
N THR A 241 -10.92 6.69 4.51
CA THR A 241 -10.31 5.69 5.38
C THR A 241 -10.07 6.27 6.77
N GLN A 242 -10.68 5.67 7.79
CA GLN A 242 -10.30 5.83 9.18
C GLN A 242 -9.11 4.90 9.47
N VAL A 243 -8.08 5.37 10.18
CA VAL A 243 -6.92 4.54 10.55
C VAL A 243 -6.88 4.35 12.06
N VAL A 244 -6.91 3.11 12.51
CA VAL A 244 -6.76 2.73 13.93
C VAL A 244 -5.34 2.23 14.15
N ASP A 245 -4.48 3.12 14.65
CA ASP A 245 -3.07 2.84 14.98
C ASP A 245 -2.89 2.60 16.49
N ALA A 246 -1.68 2.27 16.95
CA ALA A 246 -1.32 2.23 18.36
C ALA A 246 -1.24 3.64 18.99
N GLU A 247 -0.91 4.64 18.18
CA GLU A 247 -0.76 6.03 18.61
C GLU A 247 -2.10 6.79 18.66
N GLY A 248 -3.19 6.16 18.22
CA GLY A 248 -4.52 6.76 18.20
C GLY A 248 -5.31 6.47 16.94
N VAL A 249 -6.35 7.25 16.73
CA VAL A 249 -7.24 7.14 15.58
C VAL A 249 -7.10 8.35 14.69
N ILE A 250 -6.87 8.14 13.40
CA ILE A 250 -6.98 9.17 12.36
C ILE A 250 -8.35 8.99 11.72
N GLU A 251 -9.27 9.92 12.00
CA GLU A 251 -10.66 9.81 11.55
C GLU A 251 -10.80 9.88 10.02
N SER A 252 -9.99 10.71 9.36
CA SER A 252 -9.93 10.85 7.91
C SER A 252 -8.48 10.87 7.45
N TYR A 253 -8.05 9.80 6.77
CA TYR A 253 -6.70 9.76 6.22
C TYR A 253 -6.53 10.70 5.04
N SER A 254 -7.59 10.98 4.29
CA SER A 254 -7.59 12.00 3.24
C SER A 254 -7.32 13.39 3.82
N ASP A 255 -8.00 13.75 4.90
CA ASP A 255 -7.78 15.02 5.61
C ASP A 255 -6.36 15.12 6.17
N TYR A 256 -5.83 14.01 6.73
CA TYR A 256 -4.46 13.96 7.20
C TYR A 256 -3.46 14.26 6.08
N ARG A 257 -3.61 13.63 4.92
CA ARG A 257 -2.74 13.88 3.75
C ARG A 257 -2.81 15.33 3.31
N TRP A 258 -4.02 15.89 3.18
CA TRP A 258 -4.25 17.27 2.74
C TRP A 258 -3.71 18.33 3.69
N LYS A 259 -3.89 18.14 5.00
CA LYS A 259 -3.66 19.19 6.00
C LYS A 259 -2.29 19.09 6.67
N LEU A 260 -1.78 17.86 6.82
CA LEU A 260 -0.61 17.59 7.65
C LEU A 260 0.54 16.90 6.91
N GLY A 261 0.24 15.92 6.06
CA GLY A 261 1.26 15.06 5.46
C GLY A 261 1.91 15.62 4.20
N LYS A 262 1.12 16.32 3.37
CA LYS A 262 1.57 16.83 2.07
C LYS A 262 1.53 18.35 2.03
N GLU A 263 2.22 18.93 1.05
CA GLU A 263 2.36 20.39 0.94
C GLU A 263 2.24 20.86 -0.52
N LYS A 264 1.77 22.12 -0.67
CA LYS A 264 1.73 22.85 -1.93
C LYS A 264 2.38 24.22 -1.73
N ARG A 265 3.21 24.66 -2.67
CA ARG A 265 3.77 26.00 -2.67
C ARG A 265 2.78 27.01 -3.28
N LYS A 266 3.01 28.31 -3.03
CA LYS A 266 2.14 29.40 -3.50
C LYS A 266 1.89 29.36 -5.00
N GLU A 267 2.91 29.04 -5.79
CA GLU A 267 2.80 29.00 -7.25
C GLU A 267 1.81 27.91 -7.73
N CYS A 268 1.57 26.87 -6.92
CA CYS A 268 0.56 25.85 -7.23
C CYS A 268 -0.86 26.41 -7.34
N GLU A 269 -1.15 27.59 -6.76
CA GLU A 269 -2.44 28.27 -6.90
C GLU A 269 -2.80 28.56 -8.37
N ASN A 270 -1.80 28.66 -9.24
CA ASN A 270 -1.96 28.85 -10.68
C ASN A 270 -2.03 27.52 -11.47
N CYS A 271 -2.01 26.38 -10.79
CA CYS A 271 -2.06 25.07 -11.43
C CYS A 271 -3.52 24.63 -11.63
N ARG A 272 -3.85 24.13 -12.82
CA ARG A 272 -5.20 23.60 -13.11
C ARG A 272 -5.67 22.50 -12.17
N TYR A 273 -4.74 21.80 -11.51
CA TYR A 273 -5.03 20.73 -10.56
C TYR A 273 -4.99 21.16 -9.09
N PHE A 274 -4.87 22.46 -8.78
CA PHE A 274 -4.70 22.95 -7.41
C PHE A 274 -5.72 22.41 -6.44
N ASN A 275 -6.98 22.34 -6.84
CA ASN A 275 -8.09 21.94 -5.99
C ASN A 275 -8.21 20.44 -5.74
N ILE A 276 -7.50 19.61 -6.52
CA ILE A 276 -7.57 18.14 -6.42
C ILE A 276 -6.20 17.49 -6.16
N CYS A 277 -5.11 18.22 -6.31
CA CYS A 277 -3.76 17.75 -6.04
C CYS A 277 -3.42 17.96 -4.57
N GLU A 278 -3.02 16.89 -3.90
CA GLU A 278 -2.58 16.96 -2.50
C GLU A 278 -1.15 17.53 -2.36
N GLY A 279 -0.35 17.53 -3.44
CA GLY A 279 1.09 17.84 -3.40
C GLY A 279 1.95 16.62 -3.03
N PRO A 280 3.29 16.81 -2.94
CA PRO A 280 4.21 15.79 -2.43
C PRO A 280 4.16 15.67 -0.91
N TRP A 281 4.70 14.56 -0.37
CA TRP A 281 5.01 14.45 1.04
C TRP A 281 6.00 15.54 1.47
N LYS A 282 5.85 16.11 2.67
CA LYS A 282 6.73 17.15 3.20
C LYS A 282 8.19 16.70 3.29
N GLU A 283 8.41 15.47 3.72
CA GLU A 283 9.73 14.88 3.88
C GLU A 283 10.50 14.79 2.53
N TYR A 284 9.76 14.64 1.42
CA TYR A 284 10.37 14.68 0.10
C TYR A 284 10.95 16.07 -0.23
N LEU A 285 10.23 17.12 0.16
CA LEU A 285 10.66 18.51 -0.06
C LEU A 285 11.88 18.88 0.79
N GLU A 286 12.03 18.29 1.96
CA GLU A 286 13.20 18.45 2.82
C GLU A 286 14.48 17.91 2.14
N ILE A 287 14.34 16.87 1.29
CA ILE A 287 15.48 16.27 0.59
C ILE A 287 15.75 16.99 -0.75
N TYR A 288 14.72 17.24 -1.54
CA TYR A 288 14.87 17.66 -2.95
C TYR A 288 14.32 19.04 -3.28
N GLY A 289 13.64 19.72 -2.34
CA GLY A 289 13.00 20.99 -2.59
C GLY A 289 11.92 20.94 -3.67
N TRP A 290 11.69 22.08 -4.33
CA TRP A 290 10.61 22.26 -5.29
C TRP A 290 11.05 22.28 -6.77
N GLU A 291 12.33 22.12 -7.06
CA GLU A 291 12.90 22.40 -8.40
C GLU A 291 12.29 21.55 -9.52
N GLU A 292 11.94 20.29 -9.26
CA GLU A 292 11.37 19.39 -10.28
C GLU A 292 9.84 19.54 -10.47
N PHE A 293 9.16 20.31 -9.60
CA PHE A 293 7.71 20.48 -9.67
C PHE A 293 7.33 21.61 -10.63
N LYS A 294 6.59 21.29 -11.67
CA LYS A 294 6.12 22.24 -12.70
C LYS A 294 4.63 22.52 -12.54
N ILE A 295 4.24 23.77 -12.79
CA ILE A 295 2.84 24.16 -12.82
C ILE A 295 2.24 23.77 -14.15
N ILE A 296 1.12 23.07 -14.13
CA ILE A 296 0.34 22.73 -15.32
C ILE A 296 -0.75 23.79 -15.50
N LYS A 297 -0.70 24.51 -16.63
CA LYS A 297 -1.67 25.55 -16.99
C LYS A 297 -2.93 24.99 -17.64
#